data_844304774d195c98f3a14d9c7d1df198
#
_entry.id   844304774d195c98f3a14d9c7d1df198
#
_cell.length_a   1.000
_cell.length_b   1.000
_cell.length_c   1.000
_cell.angle_alpha   90.00
_cell.angle_beta   90.00
_cell.angle_gamma   90.00
#
_symmetry.space_group_name_H-M   'P 1'
#
loop_
_entity.id
_entity.type
_entity.pdbx_description
1 polymer ?
#
loop_
_entity_poly.entity_id
_entity_poly.type
_entity_poly.pdbx_seq_one_letter_code
_entity_poly.pdbx_strand_id
1 'polypeptide(L)'
;MSIWAPDSELPGYEQLTIPLPDEPTYALEQSGTLVATLVRRNAPTGRRAVLYVHGWNDYFFQAHLADEMARLGYDYYALALRRYGRSLRPKQLAGYIAKLDDYFVELDLAVDLIRGEGHDDLVLMAHSTGGLISVLYANERPGTFTGMILNSPWLELQANPMLRSATQPMFSAAGAVAPTTAVPMGDNGIYHRAIDIDQDGEWVYNHNLKGDPAFLVR
;
A
#
# COMPACT_ATOMS: atom_id res chain seq x y z
N MET A 1 16.33 18.20 -1.75
CA MET A 1 16.61 17.06 -2.64
C MET A 1 16.16 15.81 -1.91
N SER A 2 15.31 15.04 -2.53
CA SER A 2 14.89 13.72 -2.00
C SER A 2 16.09 12.78 -2.05
N ILE A 3 16.42 12.12 -0.94
CA ILE A 3 17.60 11.27 -0.84
C ILE A 3 17.14 9.82 -0.80
N TRP A 4 17.51 9.06 -1.81
CA TRP A 4 17.38 7.63 -1.81
C TRP A 4 18.41 7.01 -0.85
N ALA A 5 17.99 6.05 -0.06
CA ALA A 5 18.81 5.29 0.88
C ALA A 5 18.61 3.79 0.64
N PRO A 6 19.56 2.93 1.05
CA PRO A 6 19.33 1.49 1.00
C PRO A 6 18.01 1.11 1.68
N ASP A 7 17.25 0.20 1.05
CA ASP A 7 15.99 -0.27 1.63
C ASP A 7 16.23 -1.10 2.90
N SER A 8 15.38 -0.93 3.89
CA SER A 8 15.50 -1.64 5.17
C SER A 8 15.20 -3.14 5.08
N GLU A 9 14.42 -3.56 4.07
CA GLU A 9 13.88 -4.91 3.97
C GLU A 9 14.48 -5.74 2.84
N LEU A 10 14.72 -5.13 1.69
CA LEU A 10 15.15 -5.83 0.49
C LEU A 10 16.57 -5.43 0.08
N PRO A 11 17.55 -6.32 0.20
CA PRO A 11 18.90 -6.06 -0.30
C PRO A 11 18.91 -5.73 -1.79
N GLY A 12 19.65 -4.68 -2.18
CA GLY A 12 19.73 -4.22 -3.56
C GLY A 12 18.59 -3.30 -3.99
N TYR A 13 17.70 -2.94 -3.09
CA TYR A 13 16.67 -1.92 -3.29
C TYR A 13 17.04 -0.62 -2.58
N GLU A 14 16.42 0.46 -3.01
CA GLU A 14 16.50 1.77 -2.39
C GLU A 14 15.11 2.24 -1.96
N GLN A 15 15.04 2.99 -0.88
CA GLN A 15 13.81 3.60 -0.38
C GLN A 15 13.94 5.10 -0.24
N LEU A 16 12.84 5.79 -0.43
CA LEU A 16 12.67 7.22 -0.24
C LEU A 16 11.49 7.47 0.69
N THR A 17 11.74 8.09 1.84
CA THR A 17 10.66 8.52 2.74
C THR A 17 10.06 9.83 2.25
N ILE A 18 8.74 9.84 2.05
CA ILE A 18 7.94 10.99 1.61
C ILE A 18 7.17 11.53 2.82
N PRO A 19 7.54 12.67 3.40
CA PRO A 19 6.78 13.28 4.50
C PRO A 19 5.39 13.74 4.05
N LEU A 20 4.40 13.57 4.93
CA LEU A 20 3.01 13.99 4.75
C LEU A 20 2.60 14.92 5.92
N PRO A 21 3.26 16.08 6.11
CA PRO A 21 3.14 16.87 7.34
C PRO A 21 1.78 17.52 7.53
N ASP A 22 1.08 17.84 6.42
CA ASP A 22 -0.20 18.55 6.42
C ASP A 22 -1.40 17.60 6.50
N GLU A 23 -1.14 16.29 6.48
CA GLU A 23 -2.18 15.28 6.52
C GLU A 23 -2.70 15.04 7.95
N PRO A 24 -4.01 14.83 8.11
CA PRO A 24 -4.61 14.64 9.42
C PRO A 24 -4.12 13.35 10.09
N THR A 25 -3.72 13.49 11.35
CA THR A 25 -3.38 12.35 12.21
C THR A 25 -4.61 11.88 12.98
N TYR A 26 -4.63 10.60 13.34
CA TYR A 26 -5.61 10.08 14.27
C TYR A 26 -5.28 10.52 15.72
N ALA A 27 -6.31 10.62 16.59
CA ALA A 27 -6.24 11.27 17.90
C ALA A 27 -5.06 10.88 18.84
N LEU A 28 -4.47 9.70 18.65
CA LEU A 28 -3.33 9.22 19.46
C LEU A 28 -1.99 9.33 18.75
N GLU A 29 -1.98 9.77 17.51
CA GLU A 29 -0.76 9.92 16.71
C GLU A 29 -0.15 11.30 16.91
N GLN A 30 1.16 11.36 16.86
CA GLN A 30 1.87 12.64 16.88
C GLN A 30 1.68 13.34 15.53
N SER A 31 1.28 14.61 15.56
CA SER A 31 1.17 15.44 14.36
C SER A 31 2.49 15.51 13.58
N GLY A 32 2.41 15.51 12.26
CA GLY A 32 3.57 15.62 11.36
C GLY A 32 4.44 14.36 11.28
N THR A 33 3.99 13.22 11.80
CA THR A 33 4.74 11.95 11.72
C THR A 33 4.31 11.05 10.56
N LEU A 34 3.27 11.43 9.81
CA LEU A 34 2.81 10.66 8.68
C LEU A 34 3.82 10.71 7.53
N VAL A 35 4.08 9.55 6.97
CA VAL A 35 4.93 9.40 5.80
C VAL A 35 4.35 8.34 4.88
N ALA A 36 4.70 8.42 3.59
CA ALA A 36 4.71 7.32 2.65
C ALA A 36 6.15 6.91 2.36
N THR A 37 6.37 5.75 1.76
CA THR A 37 7.72 5.31 1.39
C THR A 37 7.67 4.76 -0.03
N LEU A 38 8.45 5.35 -0.93
CA LEU A 38 8.65 4.85 -2.27
C LEU A 38 9.88 3.96 -2.28
N VAL A 39 9.74 2.75 -2.80
CA VAL A 39 10.84 1.78 -2.96
C VAL A 39 11.13 1.61 -4.44
N ARG A 40 12.39 1.52 -4.83
CA ARG A 40 12.80 1.17 -6.19
C ARG A 40 13.90 0.13 -6.19
N ARG A 41 13.98 -0.63 -7.28
CA ARG A 41 15.02 -1.66 -7.41
C ARG A 41 16.41 -1.09 -7.67
N ASN A 42 16.52 -0.12 -8.56
CA ASN A 42 17.78 0.51 -8.96
C ASN A 42 17.53 1.97 -9.37
N ALA A 43 18.61 2.70 -9.61
CA ALA A 43 18.50 3.99 -10.26
C ALA A 43 17.82 3.84 -11.65
N PRO A 44 17.07 4.86 -12.10
CA PRO A 44 16.34 4.81 -13.37
C PRO A 44 17.25 4.45 -14.56
N THR A 45 16.75 3.58 -15.44
CA THR A 45 17.48 3.11 -16.63
C THR A 45 16.76 3.41 -17.94
N GLY A 46 15.46 3.69 -17.87
CA GLY A 46 14.63 3.88 -19.06
C GLY A 46 13.54 4.92 -18.87
N ARG A 47 12.63 4.99 -19.85
CA ARG A 47 11.48 5.90 -19.83
C ARG A 47 10.21 5.24 -19.30
N ARG A 48 10.19 3.91 -19.21
CA ARG A 48 9.03 3.13 -18.77
C ARG A 48 9.18 2.75 -17.31
N ALA A 49 8.13 2.97 -16.54
CA ALA A 49 8.10 2.55 -15.15
C ALA A 49 6.78 1.86 -14.78
N VAL A 50 6.84 1.04 -13.75
CA VAL A 50 5.68 0.49 -13.05
C VAL A 50 5.65 1.07 -11.65
N LEU A 51 4.50 1.61 -11.23
CA LEU A 51 4.21 1.92 -9.84
C LEU A 51 3.30 0.85 -9.26
N TYR A 52 3.79 0.13 -8.24
CA TYR A 52 3.04 -0.91 -7.53
C TYR A 52 2.41 -0.37 -6.26
N VAL A 53 1.13 -0.70 -6.04
CA VAL A 53 0.36 -0.39 -4.83
C VAL A 53 -0.12 -1.69 -4.19
N HIS A 54 0.30 -1.92 -2.95
CA HIS A 54 0.01 -3.12 -2.17
C HIS A 54 -1.44 -3.20 -1.68
N GLY A 55 -1.83 -4.38 -1.18
CA GLY A 55 -3.13 -4.62 -0.56
C GLY A 55 -3.23 -4.16 0.89
N TRP A 56 -4.40 -4.41 1.51
CA TRP A 56 -4.57 -4.14 2.93
C TRP A 56 -3.71 -5.08 3.78
N ASN A 57 -3.11 -4.53 4.82
CA ASN A 57 -2.26 -5.25 5.74
C ASN A 57 -1.08 -5.97 5.08
N ASP A 58 -0.54 -5.33 4.06
CA ASP A 58 0.49 -5.83 3.18
C ASP A 58 1.53 -4.73 2.92
N TYR A 59 2.61 -5.06 2.21
CA TYR A 59 3.65 -4.17 1.71
C TYR A 59 4.43 -4.86 0.60
N PHE A 60 5.30 -4.12 -0.09
CA PHE A 60 6.12 -4.73 -1.13
C PHE A 60 7.29 -5.55 -0.56
N PHE A 61 7.33 -6.84 -0.89
CA PHE A 61 8.41 -7.79 -0.60
C PHE A 61 8.67 -8.77 -1.75
N GLN A 62 7.82 -8.77 -2.76
CA GLN A 62 7.84 -9.70 -3.90
C GLN A 62 8.92 -9.29 -4.92
N ALA A 63 10.21 -9.47 -4.56
CA ALA A 63 11.35 -9.06 -5.39
C ALA A 63 11.30 -9.63 -6.81
N HIS A 64 10.83 -10.89 -6.98
CA HIS A 64 10.67 -11.53 -8.29
C HIS A 64 9.74 -10.76 -9.25
N LEU A 65 8.73 -10.06 -8.71
CA LEU A 65 7.83 -9.23 -9.52
C LEU A 65 8.59 -8.05 -10.13
N ALA A 66 9.45 -7.40 -9.34
CA ALA A 66 10.32 -6.34 -9.82
C ALA A 66 11.35 -6.87 -10.85
N ASP A 67 11.86 -8.09 -10.64
CA ASP A 67 12.78 -8.76 -11.58
C ASP A 67 12.09 -8.99 -12.93
N GLU A 68 10.85 -9.46 -12.92
CA GLU A 68 10.10 -9.69 -14.15
C GLU A 68 9.77 -8.38 -14.88
N MET A 69 9.39 -7.33 -14.15
CA MET A 69 9.16 -6.02 -14.76
C MET A 69 10.44 -5.45 -15.38
N ALA A 70 11.58 -5.60 -14.69
CA ALA A 70 12.88 -5.20 -15.24
C ALA A 70 13.23 -5.99 -16.53
N ARG A 71 12.94 -7.30 -16.57
CA ARG A 71 13.13 -8.12 -17.78
C ARG A 71 12.27 -7.64 -18.95
N LEU A 72 11.09 -7.09 -18.66
CA LEU A 72 10.21 -6.49 -19.64
C LEU A 72 10.60 -5.04 -20.01
N GLY A 73 11.65 -4.51 -19.40
CA GLY A 73 12.21 -3.18 -19.68
C GLY A 73 11.48 -2.05 -18.96
N TYR A 74 10.92 -2.33 -17.79
CA TYR A 74 10.33 -1.32 -16.90
C TYR A 74 11.20 -1.13 -15.66
N ASP A 75 11.42 0.11 -15.26
CA ASP A 75 11.92 0.44 -13.94
C ASP A 75 10.78 0.25 -12.92
N TYR A 76 11.09 -0.36 -11.78
CA TYR A 76 10.06 -0.78 -10.82
C TYR A 76 10.07 0.08 -9.57
N TYR A 77 8.92 0.61 -9.22
CA TYR A 77 8.65 1.37 -8.01
C TYR A 77 7.50 0.73 -7.24
N ALA A 78 7.59 0.72 -5.92
CA ALA A 78 6.53 0.27 -5.05
C ALA A 78 6.25 1.31 -3.97
N LEU A 79 4.99 1.71 -3.81
CA LEU A 79 4.56 2.66 -2.80
C LEU A 79 4.04 1.91 -1.57
N ALA A 80 4.72 2.06 -0.43
CA ALA A 80 4.14 1.75 0.85
C ALA A 80 3.30 2.94 1.31
N LEU A 81 1.98 2.77 1.31
CA LEU A 81 1.02 3.77 1.74
C LEU A 81 1.23 4.14 3.22
N ARG A 82 0.75 5.31 3.64
CA ARG A 82 0.81 5.72 5.05
C ARG A 82 0.26 4.64 5.98
N ARG A 83 0.93 4.41 7.11
CA ARG A 83 0.59 3.41 8.13
C ARG A 83 0.66 1.94 7.67
N TYR A 84 1.44 1.68 6.61
CA TYR A 84 1.75 0.33 6.15
C TYR A 84 3.25 0.11 6.04
N GLY A 85 3.70 -1.11 6.28
CA GLY A 85 5.06 -1.55 6.05
C GLY A 85 6.11 -0.53 6.47
N ARG A 86 6.95 -0.11 5.52
CA ARG A 86 8.03 0.88 5.71
C ARG A 86 7.54 2.26 6.15
N SER A 87 6.26 2.56 5.95
CA SER A 87 5.64 3.84 6.32
C SER A 87 5.01 3.85 7.71
N LEU A 88 4.85 2.68 8.33
CA LEU A 88 4.28 2.57 9.69
C LEU A 88 5.25 3.13 10.73
N ARG A 89 4.74 3.94 11.64
CA ARG A 89 5.50 4.53 12.76
C ARG A 89 4.94 4.07 14.10
N PRO A 90 5.76 4.09 15.19
CA PRO A 90 5.30 3.72 16.51
C PRO A 90 4.05 4.48 16.94
N LYS A 91 3.11 3.79 17.56
CA LYS A 91 1.82 4.31 18.05
C LYS A 91 0.80 4.67 16.95
N GLN A 92 1.11 4.43 15.69
CA GLN A 92 0.12 4.57 14.61
C GLN A 92 -0.80 3.35 14.57
N LEU A 93 -2.05 3.58 14.14
CA LEU A 93 -2.99 2.50 13.81
C LEU A 93 -2.66 1.97 12.42
N ALA A 94 -2.12 0.76 12.33
CA ALA A 94 -1.79 0.12 11.08
C ALA A 94 -2.99 0.11 10.13
N GLY A 95 -2.79 0.55 8.89
CA GLY A 95 -3.81 0.55 7.84
C GLY A 95 -4.97 1.52 8.03
N TYR A 96 -4.96 2.36 9.08
CA TYR A 96 -6.04 3.33 9.28
C TYR A 96 -6.02 4.43 8.21
N ILE A 97 -7.17 4.70 7.66
CA ILE A 97 -7.45 5.83 6.78
C ILE A 97 -8.89 6.32 7.01
N ALA A 98 -9.11 7.60 7.00
CA ALA A 98 -10.45 8.17 7.18
C ALA A 98 -11.28 8.07 5.89
N LYS A 99 -10.64 8.33 4.75
CA LYS A 99 -11.23 8.21 3.41
C LYS A 99 -10.21 7.61 2.46
N LEU A 100 -10.66 6.83 1.48
CA LEU A 100 -9.75 6.26 0.48
C LEU A 100 -9.06 7.32 -0.37
N ASP A 101 -9.72 8.44 -0.62
CA ASP A 101 -9.18 9.57 -1.38
C ASP A 101 -8.00 10.25 -0.67
N ASP A 102 -7.86 10.08 0.65
CA ASP A 102 -6.73 10.62 1.40
C ASP A 102 -5.39 9.99 0.95
N TYR A 103 -5.42 8.77 0.34
CA TYR A 103 -4.24 8.17 -0.27
C TYR A 103 -3.78 8.83 -1.58
N PHE A 104 -4.60 9.69 -2.17
CA PHE A 104 -4.24 10.34 -3.44
C PHE A 104 -3.05 11.29 -3.28
N VAL A 105 -2.84 11.82 -2.08
CA VAL A 105 -1.69 12.69 -1.79
C VAL A 105 -0.37 11.96 -2.01
N GLU A 106 -0.20 10.78 -1.41
CA GLU A 106 1.04 10.02 -1.60
C GLU A 106 1.17 9.42 -3.00
N LEU A 107 0.05 9.12 -3.67
CA LEU A 107 0.06 8.69 -5.06
C LEU A 107 0.50 9.82 -5.99
N ASP A 108 -0.03 11.04 -5.82
CA ASP A 108 0.39 12.24 -6.57
C ASP A 108 1.90 12.48 -6.37
N LEU A 109 2.38 12.45 -5.13
CA LEU A 109 3.81 12.63 -4.82
C LEU A 109 4.70 11.54 -5.41
N ALA A 110 4.27 10.27 -5.38
CA ALA A 110 5.01 9.17 -5.99
C ALA A 110 5.07 9.31 -7.51
N VAL A 111 3.96 9.66 -8.16
CA VAL A 111 3.91 9.89 -9.61
C VAL A 111 4.83 11.03 -10.01
N ASP A 112 4.82 12.14 -9.26
CA ASP A 112 5.67 13.30 -9.54
C ASP A 112 7.16 12.97 -9.39
N LEU A 113 7.52 12.19 -8.36
CA LEU A 113 8.88 11.71 -8.15
C LEU A 113 9.35 10.83 -9.30
N ILE A 114 8.53 9.84 -9.71
CA ILE A 114 8.84 8.91 -10.80
C ILE A 114 8.99 9.68 -12.12
N ARG A 115 8.08 10.60 -12.41
CA ARG A 115 8.17 11.45 -13.61
C ARG A 115 9.37 12.38 -13.57
N GLY A 116 9.71 12.90 -12.39
CA GLY A 116 10.92 13.71 -12.17
C GLY A 116 12.22 12.96 -12.44
N GLU A 117 12.21 11.63 -12.36
CA GLU A 117 13.33 10.76 -12.74
C GLU A 117 13.39 10.44 -14.25
N GLY A 118 12.45 10.97 -15.05
CA GLY A 118 12.46 10.88 -16.52
C GLY A 118 11.50 9.83 -17.10
N HIS A 119 10.62 9.24 -16.27
CA HIS A 119 9.63 8.26 -16.74
C HIS A 119 8.36 8.96 -17.24
N ASP A 120 8.07 8.82 -18.51
CA ASP A 120 6.86 9.36 -19.14
C ASP A 120 5.84 8.26 -19.55
N ASP A 121 6.27 7.01 -19.57
CA ASP A 121 5.41 5.83 -19.77
C ASP A 121 5.26 5.09 -18.43
N LEU A 122 4.20 5.41 -17.71
CA LEU A 122 3.96 4.90 -16.35
C LEU A 122 2.75 3.98 -16.32
N VAL A 123 2.97 2.73 -15.91
CA VAL A 123 1.94 1.72 -15.67
C VAL A 123 1.66 1.63 -14.18
N LEU A 124 0.39 1.58 -13.80
CA LEU A 124 -0.03 1.32 -12.41
C LEU A 124 -0.29 -0.17 -12.23
N MET A 125 0.38 -0.80 -11.27
CA MET A 125 0.13 -2.18 -10.88
C MET A 125 -0.39 -2.20 -9.44
N ALA A 126 -1.44 -2.98 -9.16
CA ALA A 126 -2.03 -2.98 -7.84
C ALA A 126 -2.63 -4.32 -7.44
N HIS A 127 -2.61 -4.59 -6.13
CA HIS A 127 -3.17 -5.79 -5.53
C HIS A 127 -4.30 -5.47 -4.54
N SER A 128 -5.38 -6.28 -4.55
CA SER A 128 -6.45 -6.27 -3.55
C SER A 128 -7.05 -4.86 -3.32
N THR A 129 -7.02 -4.32 -2.08
CA THR A 129 -7.48 -2.96 -1.75
C THR A 129 -6.66 -1.88 -2.45
N GLY A 130 -5.38 -2.12 -2.73
CA GLY A 130 -4.59 -1.25 -3.60
C GLY A 130 -5.20 -1.11 -4.98
N GLY A 131 -5.83 -2.19 -5.50
CA GLY A 131 -6.59 -2.15 -6.75
C GLY A 131 -7.80 -1.21 -6.69
N LEU A 132 -8.54 -1.21 -5.58
CA LEU A 132 -9.65 -0.26 -5.38
C LEU A 132 -9.15 1.19 -5.34
N ILE A 133 -8.13 1.47 -4.52
CA ILE A 133 -7.52 2.81 -4.42
C ILE A 133 -7.04 3.28 -5.79
N SER A 134 -6.37 2.40 -6.53
CA SER A 134 -5.81 2.68 -7.85
C SER A 134 -6.88 3.02 -8.89
N VAL A 135 -8.01 2.31 -8.89
CA VAL A 135 -9.14 2.60 -9.81
C VAL A 135 -9.77 3.95 -9.47
N LEU A 136 -9.99 4.25 -8.19
CA LEU A 136 -10.52 5.54 -7.76
C LEU A 136 -9.57 6.69 -8.15
N TYR A 137 -8.28 6.50 -7.90
CA TYR A 137 -7.25 7.48 -8.25
C TYR A 137 -7.19 7.73 -9.76
N ALA A 138 -7.17 6.67 -10.59
CA ALA A 138 -7.12 6.82 -12.04
C ALA A 138 -8.37 7.50 -12.63
N ASN A 139 -9.53 7.32 -11.98
CA ASN A 139 -10.75 8.04 -12.34
C ASN A 139 -10.64 9.54 -12.07
N GLU A 140 -10.07 9.93 -10.93
CA GLU A 140 -9.88 11.34 -10.54
C GLU A 140 -8.67 12.01 -11.24
N ARG A 141 -7.73 11.21 -11.74
CA ARG A 141 -6.50 11.67 -12.41
C ARG A 141 -6.36 11.03 -13.80
N PRO A 142 -7.31 11.24 -14.71
CA PRO A 142 -7.29 10.60 -16.02
C PRO A 142 -6.02 10.98 -16.80
N GLY A 143 -5.44 9.99 -17.50
CA GLY A 143 -4.22 10.18 -18.29
C GLY A 143 -2.91 10.16 -17.48
N THR A 144 -2.95 9.90 -16.18
CA THR A 144 -1.75 9.74 -15.35
C THR A 144 -0.96 8.50 -15.75
N PHE A 145 -1.66 7.40 -16.05
CA PHE A 145 -1.06 6.12 -16.40
C PHE A 145 -1.37 5.74 -17.83
N THR A 146 -0.42 5.07 -18.48
CA THR A 146 -0.60 4.50 -19.84
C THR A 146 -1.30 3.15 -19.81
N GLY A 147 -1.36 2.48 -18.67
CA GLY A 147 -2.05 1.23 -18.45
C GLY A 147 -2.17 0.88 -16.97
N MET A 148 -3.01 -0.11 -16.68
CA MET A 148 -3.20 -0.64 -15.33
C MET A 148 -3.15 -2.17 -15.34
N ILE A 149 -2.48 -2.75 -14.33
CA ILE A 149 -2.44 -4.18 -14.05
C ILE A 149 -3.05 -4.39 -12.67
N LEU A 150 -4.21 -5.02 -12.62
CA LEU A 150 -4.95 -5.24 -11.38
C LEU A 150 -4.93 -6.74 -11.02
N ASN A 151 -4.27 -7.07 -9.91
CA ASN A 151 -4.25 -8.42 -9.37
C ASN A 151 -5.28 -8.55 -8.26
N SER A 152 -6.32 -9.35 -8.46
CA SER A 152 -7.40 -9.59 -7.50
C SER A 152 -7.93 -8.30 -6.84
N PRO A 153 -8.31 -7.26 -7.61
CA PRO A 153 -8.71 -5.98 -7.04
C PRO A 153 -9.98 -6.15 -6.21
N TRP A 154 -9.97 -5.58 -5.01
CA TRP A 154 -11.12 -5.64 -4.11
C TRP A 154 -12.09 -4.48 -4.37
N LEU A 155 -12.82 -4.57 -5.48
CA LEU A 155 -13.72 -3.49 -5.94
C LEU A 155 -15.06 -3.47 -5.22
N GLU A 156 -15.46 -4.59 -4.60
CA GLU A 156 -16.72 -4.71 -3.91
C GLU A 156 -16.64 -5.75 -2.78
N LEU A 157 -17.31 -5.45 -1.66
CA LEU A 157 -17.48 -6.44 -0.59
C LEU A 157 -18.36 -7.60 -1.11
N GLN A 158 -17.78 -8.79 -1.19
CA GLN A 158 -18.48 -10.01 -1.58
C GLN A 158 -19.40 -10.48 -0.45
N ALA A 159 -20.53 -9.81 -0.29
CA ALA A 159 -21.56 -10.17 0.67
C ALA A 159 -22.95 -10.03 0.02
N ASN A 160 -23.91 -10.79 0.52
CA ASN A 160 -25.30 -10.63 0.12
C ASN A 160 -25.71 -9.15 0.25
N PRO A 161 -26.39 -8.52 -0.75
CA PRO A 161 -26.81 -7.12 -0.69
C PRO A 161 -27.58 -6.74 0.58
N MET A 162 -28.40 -7.66 1.08
CA MET A 162 -29.16 -7.47 2.33
C MET A 162 -28.24 -7.41 3.55
N LEU A 163 -27.18 -8.24 3.59
CA LEU A 163 -26.18 -8.24 4.65
C LEU A 163 -25.34 -6.95 4.59
N ARG A 164 -24.94 -6.51 3.40
CA ARG A 164 -24.23 -5.24 3.22
C ARG A 164 -25.01 -4.04 3.74
N SER A 165 -26.29 -3.93 3.39
CA SER A 165 -27.15 -2.82 3.84
C SER A 165 -27.38 -2.82 5.33
N ALA A 166 -27.39 -3.99 5.98
CA ALA A 166 -27.58 -4.11 7.42
C ALA A 166 -26.29 -3.87 8.22
N THR A 167 -25.14 -4.26 7.70
CA THR A 167 -23.85 -4.15 8.41
C THR A 167 -23.24 -2.75 8.33
N GLN A 168 -23.44 -2.02 7.24
CA GLN A 168 -22.88 -0.68 7.06
C GLN A 168 -23.25 0.31 8.19
N PRO A 169 -24.52 0.50 8.58
CA PRO A 169 -24.86 1.40 9.68
C PRO A 169 -24.31 0.91 11.03
N MET A 170 -24.24 -0.40 11.25
CA MET A 170 -23.66 -0.99 12.46
C MET A 170 -22.16 -0.68 12.58
N PHE A 171 -21.38 -0.85 11.50
CA PHE A 171 -19.96 -0.51 11.48
C PHE A 171 -19.73 1.00 11.61
N SER A 172 -20.58 1.82 11.00
CA SER A 172 -20.51 3.28 11.15
C SER A 172 -20.78 3.72 12.58
N ALA A 173 -21.78 3.14 13.25
CA ALA A 173 -22.08 3.44 14.65
C ALA A 173 -20.98 2.93 15.59
N ALA A 174 -20.46 1.73 15.39
CA ALA A 174 -19.35 1.18 16.16
C ALA A 174 -18.09 2.04 16.00
N GLY A 175 -17.75 2.45 14.77
CA GLY A 175 -16.63 3.33 14.49
C GLY A 175 -16.76 4.72 15.11
N ALA A 176 -17.98 5.26 15.22
CA ALA A 176 -18.22 6.55 15.89
C ALA A 176 -18.02 6.50 17.41
N VAL A 177 -18.31 5.35 18.04
CA VAL A 177 -18.25 5.20 19.52
C VAL A 177 -16.91 4.61 19.96
N ALA A 178 -16.34 3.69 19.19
CA ALA A 178 -15.13 2.96 19.53
C ALA A 178 -14.27 2.69 18.26
N PRO A 179 -13.69 3.73 17.67
CA PRO A 179 -13.01 3.65 16.35
C PRO A 179 -11.78 2.74 16.33
N THR A 180 -11.25 2.37 17.51
CA THR A 180 -10.10 1.47 17.65
C THR A 180 -10.51 0.03 17.96
N THR A 181 -11.81 -0.27 18.02
CA THR A 181 -12.28 -1.63 18.29
C THR A 181 -11.98 -2.51 17.07
N ALA A 182 -11.20 -3.56 17.29
CA ALA A 182 -10.95 -4.55 16.27
C ALA A 182 -12.24 -5.29 15.90
N VAL A 183 -12.62 -5.26 14.64
CA VAL A 183 -13.70 -6.09 14.12
C VAL A 183 -13.12 -7.45 13.76
N PRO A 184 -13.61 -8.57 14.30
CA PRO A 184 -13.15 -9.89 13.90
C PRO A 184 -13.50 -10.13 12.42
N MET A 185 -12.53 -9.89 11.56
CA MET A 185 -12.58 -10.33 10.17
C MET A 185 -11.96 -11.72 10.15
N GLY A 186 -12.74 -12.73 9.83
CA GLY A 186 -12.31 -14.13 9.89
C GLY A 186 -11.15 -14.43 8.94
N ASP A 187 -9.95 -14.08 9.34
CA ASP A 187 -8.72 -14.55 8.72
C ASP A 187 -8.26 -15.80 9.48
N ASN A 188 -8.34 -16.95 8.82
CA ASN A 188 -7.85 -18.22 9.34
C ASN A 188 -6.32 -18.35 9.24
N GLY A 189 -5.59 -17.27 8.99
CA GLY A 189 -4.14 -17.26 8.78
C GLY A 189 -3.70 -17.95 7.48
N ILE A 190 -4.62 -18.27 6.58
CA ILE A 190 -4.31 -18.95 5.31
C ILE A 190 -3.39 -18.10 4.44
N TYR A 191 -3.66 -16.80 4.35
CA TYR A 191 -2.85 -15.88 3.56
C TYR A 191 -1.40 -15.84 4.06
N HIS A 192 -1.20 -15.73 5.39
CA HIS A 192 0.14 -15.71 5.98
C HIS A 192 0.89 -17.01 5.71
N ARG A 193 0.24 -18.15 5.95
CA ARG A 193 0.87 -19.45 5.70
C ARG A 193 1.24 -19.64 4.24
N ALA A 194 0.48 -19.07 3.32
CA ALA A 194 0.74 -19.18 1.89
C ALA A 194 1.93 -18.34 1.41
N ILE A 195 2.31 -17.28 2.14
CA ILE A 195 3.38 -16.37 1.71
C ILE A 195 4.64 -16.43 2.56
N ASP A 196 4.55 -16.87 3.81
CA ASP A 196 5.64 -16.83 4.77
C ASP A 196 6.48 -18.12 4.71
N ILE A 197 7.77 -17.99 4.40
CA ILE A 197 8.69 -19.15 4.28
C ILE A 197 8.83 -19.93 5.58
N ASP A 198 8.63 -19.28 6.72
CA ASP A 198 8.69 -19.93 8.03
C ASP A 198 7.44 -20.76 8.33
N GLN A 199 6.42 -20.71 7.45
CA GLN A 199 5.17 -21.44 7.65
C GLN A 199 4.84 -22.38 6.48
N ASP A 200 4.95 -22.21 5.32
CA ASP A 200 4.75 -23.08 4.15
C ASP A 200 4.85 -22.24 2.85
N GLY A 201 5.14 -20.95 2.99
CA GLY A 201 5.22 -20.01 1.89
C GLY A 201 6.60 -19.98 1.24
N GLU A 202 6.74 -19.09 0.27
CA GLU A 202 7.97 -18.95 -0.54
C GLU A 202 8.78 -17.69 -0.19
N TRP A 203 8.29 -16.85 0.76
CA TRP A 203 8.84 -15.51 0.97
C TRP A 203 9.31 -15.29 2.40
N VAL A 204 10.40 -14.55 2.55
CA VAL A 204 10.76 -13.95 3.85
C VAL A 204 9.84 -12.73 4.06
N TYR A 205 8.86 -12.90 4.92
CA TYR A 205 7.85 -11.88 5.20
C TYR A 205 8.03 -11.30 6.60
N ASN A 206 8.28 -10.00 6.69
CA ASN A 206 8.45 -9.33 7.98
C ASN A 206 7.09 -8.88 8.54
N HIS A 207 6.54 -9.63 9.45
CA HIS A 207 5.25 -9.35 10.08
C HIS A 207 5.18 -7.99 10.78
N ASN A 208 6.30 -7.48 11.31
CA ASN A 208 6.33 -6.20 12.02
C ASN A 208 6.09 -5.00 11.09
N LEU A 209 6.36 -5.14 9.80
CA LEU A 209 6.19 -4.06 8.84
C LEU A 209 4.77 -3.91 8.32
N LYS A 210 3.96 -4.94 8.38
CA LYS A 210 2.55 -4.85 7.92
C LYS A 210 1.61 -4.26 8.97
N GLY A 211 2.05 -4.18 10.20
CA GLY A 211 1.26 -3.75 11.34
C GLY A 211 1.20 -4.81 12.44
N ASP A 212 0.45 -4.56 13.50
CA ASP A 212 0.33 -5.50 14.62
C ASP A 212 -0.33 -6.82 14.15
N PRO A 213 0.38 -7.97 14.26
CA PRO A 213 -0.20 -9.27 13.94
C PRO A 213 -1.50 -9.57 14.69
N ALA A 214 -1.69 -8.98 15.87
CA ALA A 214 -2.93 -9.07 16.62
C ALA A 214 -4.13 -8.49 15.86
N PHE A 215 -3.90 -7.59 14.91
CA PHE A 215 -4.93 -7.01 14.05
C PHE A 215 -5.45 -8.00 12.99
N LEU A 216 -4.67 -9.01 12.67
CA LEU A 216 -4.99 -10.03 11.65
C LEU A 216 -5.71 -11.24 12.24
N VAL A 217 -5.57 -11.45 13.53
CA VAL A 217 -6.05 -12.66 14.23
C VAL A 217 -7.32 -12.37 15.04
N ARG A 218 -7.80 -11.12 15.03
CA ARG A 218 -8.98 -10.72 15.82
C ARG A 218 -10.19 -10.45 14.99
#